data_a9913f4d8bb565174151ba4f71e4acf7
#
_entry.id   a9913f4d8bb565174151ba4f71e4acf7
#
_cell.length_a   1.000
_cell.length_b   1.000
_cell.length_c   1.000
_cell.angle_alpha   90.00
_cell.angle_beta   90.00
_cell.angle_gamma   90.00
#
_symmetry.space_group_name_H-M   'P 1'
#
loop_
_entity.id
_entity.type
_entity.pdbx_description
1 polymer ?
#
loop_
_entity_poly.entity_id
_entity_poly.type
_entity_poly.pdbx_seq_one_letter_code
_entity_poly.pdbx_strand_id
1 'polypeptide(L)'
;MNQTTAVCADIDFDALASNVSLIKRIAGSDKRLIASIKANAYGHGVVPIAQALQDLKVDALATGSLEEAQLLRQHGIVLPILLFAFSDSELTTRAATEGFIPTLTHFQMAKAISGAVKNTTPVYLKIDAGLGRLGEPLDSARKWVEKIFQLPNLEIEGIYTHLPFSDARQRDWATQRLQAFDRFVEELKNAGYQ
;
A
#
# COMPACT_ATOMS: atom_id res chain seq x y z
N MET A 1 38.10 4.57 11.23
CA MET A 1 38.38 5.41 10.05
C MET A 1 37.07 6.10 9.67
N ASN A 2 36.94 7.40 9.96
CA ASN A 2 35.80 8.18 9.51
C ASN A 2 35.90 8.31 7.98
N GLN A 3 35.04 7.61 7.24
CA GLN A 3 34.83 7.91 5.84
C GLN A 3 34.08 9.24 5.78
N THR A 4 34.76 10.32 5.50
CA THR A 4 34.14 11.56 5.07
C THR A 4 33.53 11.32 3.69
N THR A 5 32.24 11.01 3.63
CA THR A 5 31.49 11.00 2.38
C THR A 5 31.46 12.43 1.83
N ALA A 6 31.87 12.61 0.58
CA ALA A 6 31.91 13.93 -0.08
C ALA A 6 30.51 14.54 -0.30
N VAL A 7 29.46 13.73 -0.16
CA VAL A 7 28.05 14.14 -0.26
C VAL A 7 27.26 13.41 0.82
N CYS A 8 26.46 14.16 1.60
CA CYS A 8 25.54 13.60 2.58
C CYS A 8 24.16 14.25 2.41
N ALA A 9 23.12 13.56 2.88
CA ALA A 9 21.78 14.12 3.02
C ALA A 9 21.44 14.18 4.51
N ASP A 10 21.13 15.37 4.99
CA ASP A 10 20.66 15.58 6.35
C ASP A 10 19.13 15.50 6.36
N ILE A 11 18.58 14.65 7.22
CA ILE A 11 17.14 14.43 7.32
C ILE A 11 16.60 15.15 8.57
N ASP A 12 15.69 16.09 8.33
CA ASP A 12 15.02 16.85 9.38
C ASP A 12 13.76 16.09 9.86
N PHE A 13 13.85 15.50 11.05
CA PHE A 13 12.73 14.75 11.64
C PHE A 13 11.63 15.66 12.21
N ASP A 14 11.92 16.91 12.56
CA ASP A 14 10.90 17.87 12.98
C ASP A 14 10.04 18.31 11.79
N ALA A 15 10.66 18.46 10.62
CA ALA A 15 9.93 18.68 9.37
C ALA A 15 9.07 17.48 9.00
N LEU A 16 9.57 16.24 9.18
CA LEU A 16 8.78 15.03 8.98
C LEU A 16 7.56 15.01 9.91
N ALA A 17 7.73 15.28 11.20
CA ALA A 17 6.65 15.33 12.18
C ALA A 17 5.60 16.39 11.83
N SER A 18 6.04 17.56 11.42
CA SER A 18 5.18 18.66 10.97
C SER A 18 4.36 18.26 9.74
N ASN A 19 4.99 17.60 8.76
CA ASN A 19 4.34 17.11 7.56
C ASN A 19 3.29 16.03 7.87
N VAL A 20 3.60 15.05 8.72
CA VAL A 20 2.64 14.02 9.16
C VAL A 20 1.43 14.66 9.83
N SER A 21 1.67 15.62 10.74
CA SER A 21 0.60 16.35 11.44
C SER A 21 -0.28 17.15 10.47
N LEU A 22 0.32 17.79 9.48
CA LEU A 22 -0.39 18.53 8.45
C LEU A 22 -1.28 17.60 7.59
N ILE A 23 -0.72 16.46 7.14
CA ILE A 23 -1.46 15.49 6.34
C ILE A 23 -2.66 14.93 7.14
N LYS A 24 -2.46 14.53 8.39
CA LYS A 24 -3.54 14.03 9.26
C LYS A 24 -4.64 15.08 9.43
N ARG A 25 -4.29 16.36 9.60
CA ARG A 25 -5.25 17.46 9.72
C ARG A 25 -6.05 17.68 8.43
N ILE A 26 -5.39 17.62 7.26
CA ILE A 26 -6.04 17.80 5.95
C ILE A 26 -6.95 16.61 5.61
N ALA A 27 -6.48 15.39 5.88
CA ALA A 27 -7.22 14.17 5.58
C ALA A 27 -8.45 13.99 6.48
N GLY A 28 -8.41 14.51 7.71
CA GLY A 28 -9.44 14.29 8.73
C GLY A 28 -9.11 13.13 9.66
N SER A 29 -9.71 13.16 10.86
CA SER A 29 -9.42 12.19 11.94
C SER A 29 -9.98 10.78 11.70
N ASP A 30 -10.88 10.64 10.74
CA ASP A 30 -11.51 9.38 10.34
C ASP A 30 -10.72 8.62 9.26
N LYS A 31 -9.61 9.20 8.78
CA LYS A 31 -8.78 8.59 7.74
C LYS A 31 -7.54 7.92 8.31
N ARG A 32 -7.26 6.73 7.83
CA ARG A 32 -6.00 6.02 8.12
C ARG A 32 -4.89 6.52 7.20
N LEU A 33 -3.71 6.73 7.77
CA LEU A 33 -2.51 7.17 7.05
C LEU A 33 -1.55 6.00 6.83
N ILE A 34 -1.40 5.57 5.59
CA ILE A 34 -0.39 4.59 5.17
C ILE A 34 0.78 5.34 4.55
N ALA A 35 1.93 5.31 5.20
CA ALA A 35 3.13 6.02 4.72
C ALA A 35 3.94 5.16 3.75
N SER A 36 4.13 5.64 2.52
CA SER A 36 4.98 4.97 1.52
C SER A 36 6.46 5.30 1.77
N ILE A 37 7.26 4.27 2.07
CA ILE A 37 8.69 4.37 2.39
C ILE A 37 9.56 3.47 1.50
N LYS A 38 9.07 3.12 0.33
CA LYS A 38 9.80 2.30 -0.65
C LYS A 38 11.11 2.94 -1.11
N ALA A 39 11.98 2.16 -1.72
CA ALA A 39 13.27 2.59 -2.26
C ALA A 39 14.12 3.33 -1.21
N ASN A 40 14.35 2.66 -0.06
CA ASN A 40 15.07 3.22 1.08
C ASN A 40 14.46 4.54 1.59
N ALA A 41 13.13 4.59 1.72
CA ALA A 41 12.35 5.81 2.02
C ALA A 41 12.69 6.95 1.02
N TYR A 42 12.70 6.63 -0.27
CA TYR A 42 13.10 7.54 -1.35
C TYR A 42 14.51 8.12 -1.15
N GLY A 43 15.42 7.32 -0.59
CA GLY A 43 16.80 7.69 -0.30
C GLY A 43 17.05 8.34 1.07
N HIS A 44 16.01 8.50 1.89
CA HIS A 44 16.12 9.13 3.22
C HIS A 44 16.53 8.16 4.34
N GLY A 45 16.67 6.86 4.04
CA GLY A 45 16.98 5.83 5.04
C GLY A 45 15.71 5.18 5.59
N VAL A 46 15.43 3.95 5.16
CA VAL A 46 14.13 3.28 5.44
C VAL A 46 13.92 3.02 6.92
N VAL A 47 14.97 2.59 7.65
CA VAL A 47 14.86 2.27 9.08
C VAL A 47 14.60 3.50 9.94
N PRO A 48 15.43 4.58 9.92
CA PRO A 48 15.18 5.74 10.75
C PRO A 48 13.86 6.45 10.41
N ILE A 49 13.48 6.51 9.13
CA ILE A 49 12.18 7.07 8.72
C ILE A 49 11.03 6.22 9.25
N ALA A 50 11.09 4.89 9.14
CA ALA A 50 10.04 4.01 9.66
C ALA A 50 9.89 4.14 11.17
N GLN A 51 10.98 4.27 11.89
CA GLN A 51 10.99 4.45 13.34
C GLN A 51 10.31 5.77 13.74
N ALA A 52 10.67 6.86 13.10
CA ALA A 52 10.03 8.16 13.33
C ALA A 52 8.52 8.13 12.98
N LEU A 53 8.14 7.49 11.88
CA LEU A 53 6.72 7.36 11.51
C LEU A 53 5.93 6.48 12.49
N GLN A 54 6.55 5.44 13.05
CA GLN A 54 5.96 4.62 14.11
C GLN A 54 5.73 5.44 15.39
N ASP A 55 6.70 6.24 15.82
CA ASP A 55 6.58 7.13 16.96
C ASP A 55 5.51 8.22 16.74
N LEU A 56 5.36 8.68 15.50
CA LEU A 56 4.32 9.63 15.06
C LEU A 56 2.95 8.96 14.89
N LYS A 57 2.84 7.65 15.17
CA LYS A 57 1.60 6.87 15.14
C LYS A 57 0.87 6.97 13.80
N VAL A 58 1.57 6.75 12.70
CA VAL A 58 0.91 6.46 11.43
C VAL A 58 0.27 5.07 11.52
N ASP A 59 -0.75 4.80 10.70
CA ASP A 59 -1.54 3.57 10.84
C ASP A 59 -0.86 2.36 10.20
N ALA A 60 -0.08 2.56 9.14
CA ALA A 60 0.69 1.52 8.47
C ALA A 60 1.83 2.12 7.65
N LEU A 61 2.76 1.27 7.26
CA LEU A 61 3.81 1.58 6.29
C LEU A 61 3.55 0.83 4.98
N ALA A 62 4.10 1.33 3.88
CA ALA A 62 4.06 0.63 2.61
C ALA A 62 5.42 0.67 1.91
N THR A 63 5.87 -0.50 1.41
CA THR A 63 7.11 -0.62 0.65
C THR A 63 6.92 -1.44 -0.63
N GLY A 64 7.91 -1.43 -1.51
CA GLY A 64 7.91 -2.17 -2.78
C GLY A 64 8.78 -3.42 -2.77
N SER A 65 9.43 -3.75 -1.64
CA SER A 65 10.39 -4.84 -1.52
C SER A 65 10.11 -5.66 -0.26
N LEU A 66 10.13 -6.99 -0.41
CA LEU A 66 10.01 -7.89 0.72
C LEU A 66 11.22 -7.78 1.65
N GLU A 67 12.41 -7.57 1.08
CA GLU A 67 13.65 -7.40 1.84
C GLU A 67 13.60 -6.14 2.72
N GLU A 68 13.07 -5.02 2.20
CA GLU A 68 12.84 -3.82 3.01
C GLU A 68 11.87 -4.09 4.16
N ALA A 69 10.77 -4.79 3.89
CA ALA A 69 9.80 -5.14 4.93
C ALA A 69 10.41 -6.04 6.02
N GLN A 70 11.22 -7.03 5.63
CA GLN A 70 11.95 -7.90 6.54
C GLN A 70 12.97 -7.11 7.37
N LEU A 71 13.72 -6.21 6.74
CA LEU A 71 14.67 -5.32 7.42
C LEU A 71 13.96 -4.47 8.49
N LEU A 72 12.80 -3.93 8.18
CA LEU A 72 12.01 -3.15 9.13
C LEU A 72 11.60 -4.00 10.35
N ARG A 73 11.14 -5.24 10.13
CA ARG A 73 10.82 -6.16 11.25
C ARG A 73 12.04 -6.47 12.11
N GLN A 74 13.22 -6.69 11.50
CA GLN A 74 14.48 -6.92 12.23
C GLN A 74 14.86 -5.71 13.11
N HIS A 75 14.45 -4.50 12.74
CA HIS A 75 14.69 -3.26 13.49
C HIS A 75 13.53 -2.85 14.42
N GLY A 76 12.62 -3.78 14.75
CA GLY A 76 11.57 -3.54 15.75
C GLY A 76 10.38 -2.72 15.27
N ILE A 77 10.19 -2.55 13.97
CA ILE A 77 8.97 -1.94 13.45
C ILE A 77 7.81 -2.92 13.60
N VAL A 78 6.78 -2.53 14.36
CA VAL A 78 5.59 -3.35 14.63
C VAL A 78 4.35 -2.93 13.84
N LEU A 79 4.38 -1.77 13.21
CA LEU A 79 3.27 -1.30 12.35
C LEU A 79 2.94 -2.32 11.26
N PRO A 80 1.68 -2.41 10.82
CA PRO A 80 1.32 -3.13 9.60
C PRO A 80 2.17 -2.65 8.42
N ILE A 81 2.66 -3.58 7.60
CA ILE A 81 3.44 -3.25 6.39
C ILE A 81 2.73 -3.79 5.17
N LEU A 82 2.21 -2.87 4.36
CA LEU A 82 1.64 -3.13 3.06
C LEU A 82 2.77 -3.29 2.04
N LEU A 83 2.77 -4.39 1.31
CA LEU A 83 3.64 -4.57 0.17
C LEU A 83 2.91 -4.18 -1.11
N PHE A 84 3.44 -3.17 -1.81
CA PHE A 84 2.96 -2.84 -3.13
C PHE A 84 3.10 -4.04 -4.06
N ALA A 85 2.20 -4.14 -5.03
CA ALA A 85 2.07 -5.31 -5.86
C ALA A 85 3.39 -5.72 -6.53
N PHE A 86 3.73 -6.98 -6.39
CA PHE A 86 4.73 -7.66 -7.21
C PHE A 86 4.06 -8.27 -8.44
N SER A 87 4.82 -8.47 -9.49
CA SER A 87 4.38 -9.28 -10.64
C SER A 87 4.50 -10.79 -10.36
N ASP A 88 5.28 -11.16 -9.34
CA ASP A 88 5.57 -12.54 -8.96
C ASP A 88 4.64 -13.02 -7.84
N SER A 89 3.88 -14.08 -8.15
CA SER A 89 2.96 -14.70 -7.20
C SER A 89 3.67 -15.44 -6.06
N GLU A 90 4.88 -15.95 -6.28
CA GLU A 90 5.65 -16.64 -5.25
C GLU A 90 6.13 -15.67 -4.18
N LEU A 91 6.71 -14.55 -4.59
CA LEU A 91 7.11 -13.48 -3.66
C LEU A 91 5.91 -12.91 -2.89
N THR A 92 4.77 -12.75 -3.56
CA THR A 92 3.56 -12.25 -2.91
C THR A 92 3.01 -13.26 -1.88
N THR A 93 3.04 -14.55 -2.22
CA THR A 93 2.64 -15.62 -1.30
C THR A 93 3.59 -15.70 -0.09
N ARG A 94 4.88 -15.60 -0.34
CA ARG A 94 5.89 -15.57 0.72
C ARG A 94 5.67 -14.37 1.65
N ALA A 95 5.41 -13.20 1.12
CA ALA A 95 5.09 -12.00 1.91
C ALA A 95 3.89 -12.23 2.84
N ALA A 96 2.81 -12.83 2.32
CA ALA A 96 1.63 -13.17 3.10
C ALA A 96 1.93 -14.16 4.24
N THR A 97 2.72 -15.21 3.95
CA THR A 97 3.09 -16.23 4.96
C THR A 97 4.05 -15.69 6.03
N GLU A 98 4.82 -14.64 5.72
CA GLU A 98 5.68 -13.94 6.67
C GLU A 98 4.94 -12.84 7.47
N GLY A 99 3.63 -12.68 7.30
CA GLY A 99 2.82 -11.73 8.07
C GLY A 99 2.85 -10.30 7.57
N PHE A 100 3.23 -10.08 6.31
CA PHE A 100 3.06 -8.82 5.63
C PHE A 100 1.72 -8.77 4.90
N ILE A 101 1.24 -7.58 4.59
CA ILE A 101 -0.03 -7.39 3.90
C ILE A 101 0.25 -7.29 2.40
N PRO A 102 -0.07 -8.32 1.59
CA PRO A 102 0.19 -8.28 0.16
C PRO A 102 -0.87 -7.49 -0.60
N THR A 103 -0.47 -6.94 -1.73
CA THR A 103 -1.39 -6.37 -2.72
C THR A 103 -1.69 -7.39 -3.82
N LEU A 104 -2.94 -7.64 -4.08
CA LEU A 104 -3.42 -8.52 -5.14
C LEU A 104 -3.70 -7.73 -6.42
N THR A 105 -3.30 -8.28 -7.56
CA THR A 105 -3.49 -7.69 -8.89
C THR A 105 -4.22 -8.60 -9.86
N HIS A 106 -4.33 -9.91 -9.57
CA HIS A 106 -5.05 -10.88 -10.39
C HIS A 106 -5.49 -12.09 -9.55
N PHE A 107 -6.48 -12.82 -10.07
CA PHE A 107 -7.15 -13.90 -9.33
C PHE A 107 -6.22 -15.08 -8.97
N GLN A 108 -5.31 -15.46 -9.83
CA GLN A 108 -4.38 -16.57 -9.57
C GLN A 108 -3.48 -16.30 -8.37
N MET A 109 -3.03 -15.06 -8.21
CA MET A 109 -2.27 -14.63 -7.04
C MET A 109 -3.10 -14.77 -5.76
N ALA A 110 -4.34 -14.30 -5.77
CA ALA A 110 -5.26 -14.45 -4.65
C ALA A 110 -5.47 -15.92 -4.27
N LYS A 111 -5.67 -16.80 -5.28
CA LYS A 111 -5.84 -18.22 -5.09
C LYS A 111 -4.59 -18.89 -4.51
N ALA A 112 -3.40 -18.49 -4.98
CA ALA A 112 -2.14 -19.03 -4.46
C ALA A 112 -1.95 -18.69 -2.98
N ILE A 113 -2.20 -17.44 -2.59
CA ILE A 113 -2.10 -17.01 -1.19
C ILE A 113 -3.15 -17.72 -0.34
N SER A 114 -4.43 -17.74 -0.76
CA SER A 114 -5.51 -18.42 -0.06
C SER A 114 -5.22 -19.89 0.23
N GLY A 115 -4.54 -20.58 -0.69
CA GLY A 115 -4.12 -21.96 -0.50
C GLY A 115 -2.87 -22.16 0.35
N ALA A 116 -2.04 -21.13 0.50
CA ALA A 116 -0.77 -21.21 1.24
C ALA A 116 -0.89 -20.77 2.70
N VAL A 117 -1.79 -19.83 3.00
CA VAL A 117 -1.98 -19.32 4.36
C VAL A 117 -2.93 -20.21 5.15
N LYS A 118 -2.65 -20.38 6.44
CA LYS A 118 -3.48 -21.20 7.36
C LYS A 118 -4.52 -20.39 8.13
N ASN A 119 -4.23 -19.10 8.31
CA ASN A 119 -5.08 -18.17 9.06
C ASN A 119 -5.61 -17.11 8.10
N THR A 120 -6.69 -16.44 8.50
CA THR A 120 -7.18 -15.26 7.79
C THR A 120 -6.09 -14.24 7.67
N THR A 121 -5.79 -13.86 6.43
CA THR A 121 -4.67 -13.00 6.06
C THR A 121 -5.21 -11.73 5.41
N PRO A 122 -4.86 -10.54 5.95
CA PRO A 122 -5.29 -9.28 5.35
C PRO A 122 -4.61 -9.08 4.00
N VAL A 123 -5.38 -8.59 3.04
CA VAL A 123 -4.91 -8.30 1.68
C VAL A 123 -5.47 -6.98 1.18
N TYR A 124 -4.74 -6.30 0.32
CA TYR A 124 -5.26 -5.14 -0.42
C TYR A 124 -5.45 -5.48 -1.89
N LEU A 125 -6.50 -4.95 -2.47
CA LEU A 125 -6.78 -5.10 -3.89
C LEU A 125 -6.34 -3.86 -4.65
N LYS A 126 -5.58 -4.06 -5.72
CA LYS A 126 -5.16 -2.97 -6.60
C LYS A 126 -6.06 -2.90 -7.82
N ILE A 127 -6.73 -1.77 -7.98
CA ILE A 127 -7.55 -1.47 -9.15
C ILE A 127 -6.82 -0.46 -10.03
N ASP A 128 -6.79 -0.72 -11.33
CA ASP A 128 -6.29 0.25 -12.30
C ASP A 128 -7.45 1.11 -12.79
N ALA A 129 -7.53 2.32 -12.26
CA ALA A 129 -8.53 3.30 -12.68
C ALA A 129 -8.12 4.10 -13.92
N GLY A 130 -7.07 3.69 -14.63
CA GLY A 130 -6.68 4.29 -15.90
C GLY A 130 -5.20 4.68 -16.03
N LEU A 131 -4.34 4.32 -15.06
CA LEU A 131 -2.89 4.52 -15.18
C LEU A 131 -2.26 3.57 -16.21
N GLY A 132 -2.83 2.37 -16.41
CA GLY A 132 -2.34 1.37 -17.37
C GLY A 132 -1.03 0.70 -16.94
N ARG A 133 -0.79 0.58 -15.62
CA ARG A 133 0.47 0.00 -15.12
C ARG A 133 0.29 -1.33 -14.43
N LEU A 134 -0.54 -1.40 -13.40
CA LEU A 134 -0.70 -2.57 -12.56
C LEU A 134 -2.02 -2.51 -11.80
N GLY A 135 -2.71 -3.64 -11.69
CA GLY A 135 -4.01 -3.80 -11.04
C GLY A 135 -5.06 -4.34 -12.00
N GLU A 136 -6.18 -4.78 -11.44
CA GLU A 136 -7.33 -5.18 -12.23
C GLU A 136 -7.99 -3.94 -12.85
N PRO A 137 -8.27 -3.93 -14.18
CA PRO A 137 -8.97 -2.82 -14.81
C PRO A 137 -10.34 -2.55 -14.18
N LEU A 138 -10.72 -1.28 -14.06
CA LEU A 138 -11.95 -0.88 -13.38
C LEU A 138 -13.19 -1.55 -13.98
N ASP A 139 -13.24 -1.74 -15.31
CA ASP A 139 -14.37 -2.32 -16.01
C ASP A 139 -14.62 -3.80 -15.66
N SER A 140 -13.59 -4.55 -15.29
CA SER A 140 -13.65 -5.96 -14.87
C SER A 140 -13.58 -6.16 -13.35
N ALA A 141 -13.23 -5.10 -12.62
CA ALA A 141 -12.88 -5.15 -11.20
C ALA A 141 -13.99 -5.75 -10.33
N ARG A 142 -15.26 -5.45 -10.58
CA ARG A 142 -16.38 -5.96 -9.79
C ARG A 142 -16.41 -7.48 -9.75
N LYS A 143 -16.41 -8.13 -10.91
CA LYS A 143 -16.44 -9.60 -11.01
C LYS A 143 -15.19 -10.22 -10.40
N TRP A 144 -14.06 -9.54 -10.49
CA TRP A 144 -12.81 -10.00 -9.90
C TRP A 144 -12.85 -9.92 -8.37
N VAL A 145 -13.32 -8.81 -7.79
CA VAL A 145 -13.50 -8.65 -6.35
C VAL A 145 -14.47 -9.70 -5.81
N GLU A 146 -15.63 -9.90 -6.45
CA GLU A 146 -16.62 -10.92 -6.07
C GLU A 146 -16.00 -12.34 -6.00
N LYS A 147 -15.13 -12.68 -6.94
CA LYS A 147 -14.41 -13.97 -6.93
C LYS A 147 -13.42 -14.09 -5.79
N ILE A 148 -12.74 -12.98 -5.41
CA ILE A 148 -11.77 -12.99 -4.32
C ILE A 148 -12.49 -13.16 -2.98
N PHE A 149 -13.64 -12.53 -2.79
CA PHE A 149 -14.46 -12.70 -1.58
C PHE A 149 -14.92 -14.15 -1.32
N GLN A 150 -14.92 -15.01 -2.34
CA GLN A 150 -15.24 -16.42 -2.21
C GLN A 150 -14.04 -17.29 -1.79
N LEU A 151 -12.83 -16.73 -1.75
CA LEU A 151 -11.63 -17.45 -1.37
C LEU A 151 -11.53 -17.54 0.15
N PRO A 152 -11.26 -18.70 0.73
CA PRO A 152 -11.04 -18.84 2.17
C PRO A 152 -9.72 -18.19 2.58
N ASN A 153 -9.59 -17.90 3.87
CA ASN A 153 -8.36 -17.41 4.50
C ASN A 153 -7.86 -16.06 3.98
N LEU A 154 -8.67 -15.29 3.25
CA LEU A 154 -8.35 -13.92 2.85
C LEU A 154 -9.34 -12.94 3.47
N GLU A 155 -8.83 -11.84 3.97
CA GLU A 155 -9.62 -10.69 4.44
C GLU A 155 -9.24 -9.47 3.58
N ILE A 156 -10.19 -8.95 2.82
CA ILE A 156 -9.95 -7.75 2.02
C ILE A 156 -10.00 -6.55 2.97
N GLU A 157 -8.85 -6.07 3.38
CA GLU A 157 -8.73 -4.90 4.27
C GLU A 157 -8.89 -3.58 3.53
N GLY A 158 -8.68 -3.58 2.23
CA GLY A 158 -8.87 -2.38 1.44
C GLY A 158 -8.69 -2.56 -0.06
N ILE A 159 -9.19 -1.57 -0.78
CA ILE A 159 -9.06 -1.45 -2.23
C ILE A 159 -8.42 -0.10 -2.52
N TYR A 160 -7.42 -0.06 -3.40
CA TYR A 160 -6.76 1.17 -3.74
C TYR A 160 -6.44 1.30 -5.23
N THR A 161 -6.28 2.52 -5.67
CA THR A 161 -5.79 2.85 -7.01
C THR A 161 -4.60 3.80 -6.93
N HIS A 162 -3.97 4.06 -8.06
CA HIS A 162 -2.93 5.06 -8.20
C HIS A 162 -3.21 5.91 -9.43
N LEU A 163 -3.35 7.20 -9.23
CA LEU A 163 -3.54 8.16 -10.29
C LEU A 163 -2.29 9.04 -10.41
N PRO A 164 -1.69 9.17 -11.60
CA PRO A 164 -0.63 10.13 -11.80
C PRO A 164 -1.24 11.53 -11.73
N PHE A 165 -0.73 12.36 -10.84
CA PHE A 165 -1.15 13.74 -10.70
C PHE A 165 0.09 14.63 -10.70
N SER A 166 0.63 14.88 -11.89
CA SER A 166 1.86 15.63 -12.03
C SER A 166 1.67 17.05 -12.58
N ASP A 167 0.49 17.35 -13.16
CA ASP A 167 0.32 18.63 -13.83
C ASP A 167 -1.17 19.05 -13.92
N ALA A 168 -1.41 20.34 -13.90
CA ALA A 168 -2.75 20.93 -13.95
C ALA A 168 -3.57 20.51 -15.19
N ARG A 169 -2.91 20.19 -16.31
CA ARG A 169 -3.55 19.75 -17.56
C ARG A 169 -4.22 18.38 -17.43
N GLN A 170 -3.79 17.57 -16.47
CA GLN A 170 -4.34 16.24 -16.20
C GLN A 170 -5.40 16.23 -15.13
N ARG A 171 -5.72 17.38 -14.53
CA ARG A 171 -6.66 17.49 -13.41
C ARG A 171 -8.04 16.93 -13.74
N ASP A 172 -8.61 17.31 -14.87
CA ASP A 172 -9.95 16.87 -15.25
C ASP A 172 -10.00 15.36 -15.51
N TRP A 173 -9.00 14.83 -16.17
CA TRP A 173 -8.84 13.40 -16.37
C TRP A 173 -8.71 12.66 -15.03
N ALA A 174 -7.83 13.10 -14.15
CA ALA A 174 -7.64 12.50 -12.84
C ALA A 174 -8.90 12.55 -11.99
N THR A 175 -9.63 13.68 -12.02
CA THR A 175 -10.91 13.84 -11.32
C THR A 175 -11.94 12.86 -11.84
N GLN A 176 -12.09 12.69 -13.16
CA GLN A 176 -13.01 11.72 -13.76
C GLN A 176 -12.67 10.28 -13.35
N ARG A 177 -11.37 9.92 -13.31
CA ARG A 177 -10.92 8.58 -12.88
C ARG A 177 -11.19 8.35 -11.41
N LEU A 178 -10.92 9.35 -10.56
CA LEU A 178 -11.22 9.28 -9.14
C LEU A 178 -12.73 9.07 -8.90
N GLN A 179 -13.58 9.86 -9.55
CA GLN A 179 -15.03 9.70 -9.46
C GLN A 179 -15.52 8.32 -9.95
N ALA A 180 -14.87 7.76 -10.98
CA ALA A 180 -15.20 6.42 -11.45
C ALA A 180 -14.80 5.36 -10.40
N PHE A 181 -13.63 5.52 -9.78
CA PHE A 181 -13.19 4.65 -8.69
C PHE A 181 -14.09 4.78 -7.46
N ASP A 182 -14.49 5.98 -7.06
CA ASP A 182 -15.39 6.20 -5.93
C ASP A 182 -16.76 5.54 -6.17
N ARG A 183 -17.33 5.69 -7.36
CA ARG A 183 -18.60 4.99 -7.73
C ARG A 183 -18.45 3.48 -7.62
N PHE A 184 -17.37 2.93 -8.11
CA PHE A 184 -17.07 1.50 -8.01
C PHE A 184 -17.01 1.02 -6.54
N VAL A 185 -16.35 1.78 -5.67
CA VAL A 185 -16.27 1.45 -4.24
C VAL A 185 -17.67 1.52 -3.58
N GLU A 186 -18.45 2.54 -3.89
CA GLU A 186 -19.84 2.66 -3.38
C GLU A 186 -20.75 1.53 -3.90
N GLU A 187 -20.61 1.09 -5.15
CA GLU A 187 -21.32 -0.07 -5.68
C GLU A 187 -21.00 -1.37 -4.94
N LEU A 188 -19.72 -1.57 -4.57
CA LEU A 188 -19.30 -2.72 -3.76
C LEU A 188 -19.91 -2.66 -2.35
N LYS A 189 -19.86 -1.52 -1.68
CA LYS A 189 -20.47 -1.33 -0.36
C LYS A 189 -21.96 -1.61 -0.39
N ASN A 190 -22.68 -1.08 -1.38
CA ASN A 190 -24.12 -1.31 -1.57
C ASN A 190 -24.46 -2.76 -1.86
N ALA A 191 -23.53 -3.53 -2.43
CA ALA A 191 -23.66 -4.97 -2.63
C ALA A 191 -23.27 -5.80 -1.40
N GLY A 192 -22.90 -5.17 -0.28
CA GLY A 192 -22.58 -5.83 0.98
C GLY A 192 -21.10 -6.22 1.13
N TYR A 193 -20.23 -5.80 0.23
CA TYR A 193 -18.80 -5.98 0.35
C TYR A 193 -18.21 -4.83 1.19
N GLN A 194 -17.89 -5.11 2.46
CA GLN A 194 -17.33 -4.14 3.41
C GLN A 194 -15.88 -4.46 3.72
#